data_3c9048014a2751197017fb272e7520e2
#
_entry.id   3c9048014a2751197017fb272e7520e2
#
_cell.length_a   1.000
_cell.length_b   1.000
_cell.length_c   1.000
_cell.angle_alpha   90.00
_cell.angle_beta   90.00
_cell.angle_gamma   90.00
#
_symmetry.space_group_name_H-M   'P 1'
#
loop_
_entity.id
_entity.type
_entity.pdbx_description
1 polymer ?
#
loop_
_entity_poly.entity_id
_entity_poly.type
_entity_poly.pdbx_seq_one_letter_code
_entity_poly.pdbx_strand_id
1 'polypeptide(L)'
;MTSRIEALVRQLDGEAGASYDARAELIWIGPEAIPAIIDGLPFLGGFGRLTAIEVFEEVADPRCGPALIGLLDSADPTVREWAAMALANLEVDGAVEPLRRAYRACLERGTPPDWTEPGGIRWALNALGARTPVVPPLAARLRSAAGAESPGWPVAHLTAVINDLADHDQLILYSQFWKVEGKKTYGISATGLQWELDWTAPWERLVEEARTWSLLEAAEAPAGENVFAYPAWIDRSDFQP
;
A
#
# COMPACT_ATOMS: atom_id res chain seq x y z
N MET A 1 2.49 -27.06 26.17
CA MET A 1 2.70 -26.27 24.95
C MET A 1 1.91 -24.95 24.95
N THR A 2 0.63 -24.97 25.27
CA THR A 2 -0.24 -23.78 25.27
C THR A 2 0.32 -22.61 26.08
N SER A 3 0.77 -22.85 27.32
CA SER A 3 1.36 -21.83 28.21
C SER A 3 2.63 -21.16 27.63
N ARG A 4 3.46 -21.88 26.84
CA ARG A 4 4.66 -21.32 26.20
C ARG A 4 4.26 -20.43 25.02
N ILE A 5 3.32 -20.86 24.18
CA ILE A 5 2.84 -20.05 23.05
C ILE A 5 2.19 -18.76 23.55
N GLU A 6 1.35 -18.83 24.60
CA GLU A 6 0.74 -17.65 25.20
C GLU A 6 1.79 -16.68 25.79
N ALA A 7 2.90 -17.21 26.35
CA ALA A 7 4.00 -16.37 26.82
C ALA A 7 4.71 -15.65 25.68
N LEU A 8 4.97 -16.34 24.56
CA LEU A 8 5.55 -15.76 23.34
C LEU A 8 4.63 -14.71 22.74
N VAL A 9 3.32 -14.95 22.68
CA VAL A 9 2.35 -13.95 22.20
C VAL A 9 2.42 -12.66 23.02
N ARG A 10 2.48 -12.74 24.34
CA ARG A 10 2.66 -11.54 25.19
C ARG A 10 3.99 -10.82 24.95
N GLN A 11 5.04 -11.55 24.54
CA GLN A 11 6.35 -10.98 24.23
C GLN A 11 6.37 -10.22 22.89
N LEU A 12 5.39 -10.43 22.00
CA LEU A 12 5.29 -9.67 20.74
C LEU A 12 5.21 -8.15 20.98
N ASP A 13 4.69 -7.73 22.13
CA ASP A 13 4.57 -6.33 22.54
C ASP A 13 5.71 -5.87 23.49
N GLY A 14 6.74 -6.70 23.61
CA GLY A 14 7.91 -6.44 24.44
C GLY A 14 8.92 -5.50 23.79
N GLU A 15 10.11 -5.38 24.40
CA GLU A 15 11.24 -4.69 23.79
C GLU A 15 11.63 -5.37 22.46
N ALA A 16 12.17 -4.59 21.51
CA ALA A 16 12.39 -5.01 20.13
C ALA A 16 13.12 -6.38 20.01
N GLY A 17 14.18 -6.62 20.80
CA GLY A 17 14.88 -7.91 20.78
C GLY A 17 14.00 -9.09 21.19
N ALA A 18 13.29 -8.96 22.33
CA ALA A 18 12.39 -10.00 22.81
C ALA A 18 11.20 -10.25 21.88
N SER A 19 10.68 -9.20 21.25
CA SER A 19 9.60 -9.29 20.27
C SER A 19 10.05 -10.04 19.02
N TYR A 20 11.24 -9.73 18.46
CA TYR A 20 11.78 -10.43 17.31
C TYR A 20 12.07 -11.91 17.58
N ASP A 21 12.61 -12.22 18.77
CA ASP A 21 12.84 -13.61 19.15
C ASP A 21 11.51 -14.38 19.28
N ALA A 22 10.51 -13.79 19.92
CA ALA A 22 9.18 -14.37 20.03
C ALA A 22 8.52 -14.58 18.67
N ARG A 23 8.61 -13.59 17.77
CA ARG A 23 8.13 -13.70 16.39
C ARG A 23 8.77 -14.89 15.68
N ALA A 24 10.10 -14.97 15.70
CA ALA A 24 10.83 -16.03 15.03
C ALA A 24 10.42 -17.43 15.57
N GLU A 25 10.23 -17.55 16.90
CA GLU A 25 9.81 -18.80 17.51
C GLU A 25 8.35 -19.15 17.16
N LEU A 26 7.43 -18.17 17.13
CA LEU A 26 6.04 -18.39 16.72
C LEU A 26 5.94 -18.80 15.24
N ILE A 27 6.74 -18.19 14.35
CA ILE A 27 6.85 -18.60 12.94
C ILE A 27 7.35 -20.05 12.85
N TRP A 28 8.37 -20.43 13.64
CA TRP A 28 8.89 -21.79 13.66
C TRP A 28 7.87 -22.82 14.18
N ILE A 29 7.04 -22.46 15.19
CA ILE A 29 5.93 -23.28 15.68
C ILE A 29 4.87 -23.47 14.58
N GLY A 30 4.67 -22.45 13.77
CA GLY A 30 3.78 -22.49 12.61
C GLY A 30 2.29 -22.45 12.95
N PRO A 31 1.45 -23.23 12.24
CA PRO A 31 -0.01 -23.15 12.34
C PRO A 31 -0.59 -23.42 13.74
N GLU A 32 0.12 -24.13 14.61
CA GLU A 32 -0.29 -24.37 15.99
C GLU A 32 -0.26 -23.12 16.87
N ALA A 33 0.53 -22.10 16.49
CA ALA A 33 0.59 -20.84 17.21
C ALA A 33 -0.60 -19.90 16.89
N ILE A 34 -1.19 -20.04 15.72
CA ILE A 34 -2.19 -19.10 15.17
C ILE A 34 -3.39 -18.87 16.11
N PRO A 35 -4.05 -19.89 16.69
CA PRO A 35 -5.18 -19.66 17.59
C PRO A 35 -4.80 -18.80 18.80
N ALA A 36 -3.65 -19.05 19.40
CA ALA A 36 -3.21 -18.29 20.58
C ALA A 36 -2.84 -16.85 20.22
N ILE A 37 -2.29 -16.59 19.02
CA ILE A 37 -2.02 -15.23 18.55
C ILE A 37 -3.34 -14.50 18.35
N ILE A 38 -4.33 -15.11 17.69
CA ILE A 38 -5.66 -14.52 17.48
C ILE A 38 -6.31 -14.15 18.82
N ASP A 39 -6.30 -15.06 19.80
CA ASP A 39 -6.84 -14.85 21.14
C ASP A 39 -6.09 -13.73 21.90
N GLY A 40 -4.81 -13.56 21.61
CA GLY A 40 -3.95 -12.55 22.22
C GLY A 40 -4.09 -11.14 21.63
N LEU A 41 -4.53 -11.00 20.36
CA LEU A 41 -4.58 -9.70 19.65
C LEU A 41 -5.29 -8.57 20.42
N PRO A 42 -6.41 -8.80 21.15
CA PRO A 42 -7.07 -7.74 21.91
C PRO A 42 -6.21 -7.13 23.02
N PHE A 43 -5.21 -7.88 23.50
CA PHE A 43 -4.34 -7.47 24.60
C PHE A 43 -3.01 -6.90 24.14
N LEU A 44 -2.71 -6.94 22.83
CA LEU A 44 -1.50 -6.38 22.23
C LEU A 44 -1.71 -4.90 21.87
N GLY A 45 -0.68 -4.09 22.12
CA GLY A 45 -0.56 -2.73 21.60
C GLY A 45 -0.29 -2.69 20.10
N GLY A 46 -0.09 -1.51 19.54
CA GLY A 46 0.17 -1.32 18.11
C GLY A 46 1.36 -2.15 17.61
N PHE A 47 2.49 -2.04 18.31
CA PHE A 47 3.71 -2.78 17.93
C PHE A 47 3.53 -4.30 17.96
N GLY A 48 2.92 -4.83 19.03
CA GLY A 48 2.65 -6.27 19.12
C GLY A 48 1.69 -6.78 18.05
N ARG A 49 0.70 -5.96 17.64
CA ARG A 49 -0.21 -6.30 16.53
C ARG A 49 0.51 -6.31 15.19
N LEU A 50 1.41 -5.36 14.93
CA LEU A 50 2.24 -5.36 13.72
C LEU A 50 3.10 -6.62 13.65
N THR A 51 3.77 -6.98 14.75
CA THR A 51 4.58 -8.20 14.82
C THR A 51 3.73 -9.47 14.64
N ALA A 52 2.48 -9.48 15.17
CA ALA A 52 1.54 -10.57 14.94
C ALA A 52 1.11 -10.69 13.46
N ILE A 53 0.92 -9.57 12.76
CA ILE A 53 0.63 -9.55 11.32
C ILE A 53 1.78 -10.19 10.54
N GLU A 54 3.04 -9.87 10.86
CA GLU A 54 4.22 -10.51 10.24
C GLU A 54 4.22 -12.03 10.44
N VAL A 55 3.84 -12.51 11.64
CA VAL A 55 3.70 -13.97 11.87
C VAL A 55 2.60 -14.56 11.00
N PHE A 56 1.47 -13.88 10.84
CA PHE A 56 0.37 -14.35 10.00
C PHE A 56 0.79 -14.46 8.53
N GLU A 57 1.52 -13.48 8.01
CA GLU A 57 2.01 -13.50 6.63
C GLU A 57 3.02 -14.64 6.39
N GLU A 58 3.96 -14.85 7.32
CA GLU A 58 4.97 -15.90 7.17
C GLU A 58 4.40 -17.31 7.32
N VAL A 59 3.43 -17.51 8.25
CA VAL A 59 2.80 -18.82 8.46
C VAL A 59 1.74 -19.12 7.40
N ALA A 60 1.11 -18.09 6.85
CA ALA A 60 0.10 -18.16 5.79
C ALA A 60 -1.06 -19.13 6.08
N ASP A 61 -1.55 -19.18 7.34
CA ASP A 61 -2.67 -20.03 7.73
C ASP A 61 -4.00 -19.33 7.45
N PRO A 62 -4.95 -19.96 6.74
CA PRO A 62 -6.25 -19.36 6.42
C PRO A 62 -7.06 -18.87 7.63
N ARG A 63 -6.80 -19.40 8.82
CA ARG A 63 -7.46 -18.96 10.06
C ARG A 63 -7.11 -17.51 10.45
N CYS A 64 -6.03 -16.96 9.89
CA CYS A 64 -5.65 -15.56 10.11
C CYS A 64 -6.63 -14.55 9.49
N GLY A 65 -7.31 -14.92 8.41
CA GLY A 65 -8.16 -14.03 7.63
C GLY A 65 -9.18 -13.23 8.44
N PRO A 66 -10.05 -13.88 9.25
CA PRO A 66 -11.00 -13.16 10.09
C PRO A 66 -10.36 -12.20 11.10
N ALA A 67 -9.19 -12.56 11.65
CA ALA A 67 -8.46 -11.72 12.59
C ALA A 67 -7.87 -10.49 11.89
N LEU A 68 -7.28 -10.65 10.70
CA LEU A 68 -6.79 -9.55 9.87
C LEU A 68 -7.92 -8.59 9.45
N ILE A 69 -9.09 -9.13 9.09
CA ILE A 69 -10.29 -8.31 8.81
C ILE A 69 -10.67 -7.49 10.05
N GLY A 70 -10.63 -8.09 11.24
CA GLY A 70 -10.90 -7.39 12.50
C GLY A 70 -9.89 -6.26 12.79
N LEU A 71 -8.63 -6.41 12.38
CA LEU A 71 -7.59 -5.38 12.55
C LEU A 71 -7.79 -4.15 11.64
N LEU A 72 -8.63 -4.22 10.61
CA LEU A 72 -9.03 -3.04 9.83
C LEU A 72 -9.80 -2.00 10.66
N ASP A 73 -10.33 -2.38 11.82
CA ASP A 73 -11.02 -1.51 12.76
C ASP A 73 -10.09 -1.02 13.92
N SER A 74 -8.79 -1.29 13.83
CA SER A 74 -7.81 -0.84 14.83
C SER A 74 -7.82 0.68 14.97
N ALA A 75 -7.59 1.18 16.19
CA ALA A 75 -7.38 2.62 16.42
C ALA A 75 -6.09 3.14 15.77
N ASP A 76 -5.08 2.26 15.60
CA ASP A 76 -3.78 2.58 15.02
C ASP A 76 -3.84 2.50 13.47
N PRO A 77 -3.58 3.60 12.74
CA PRO A 77 -3.61 3.62 11.28
C PRO A 77 -2.56 2.69 10.64
N THR A 78 -1.40 2.53 11.26
CA THR A 78 -0.35 1.63 10.76
C THR A 78 -0.80 0.16 10.85
N VAL A 79 -1.50 -0.21 11.92
CA VAL A 79 -2.06 -1.56 12.06
C VAL A 79 -3.14 -1.81 10.98
N ARG A 80 -4.00 -0.82 10.69
CA ARG A 80 -5.01 -0.94 9.64
C ARG A 80 -4.38 -1.09 8.25
N GLU A 81 -3.34 -0.30 7.96
CA GLU A 81 -2.58 -0.39 6.71
C GLU A 81 -1.95 -1.77 6.52
N TRP A 82 -1.22 -2.25 7.52
CA TRP A 82 -0.54 -3.54 7.45
C TRP A 82 -1.53 -4.71 7.38
N ALA A 83 -2.64 -4.63 8.12
CA ALA A 83 -3.70 -5.62 8.02
C ALA A 83 -4.31 -5.68 6.60
N ALA A 84 -4.51 -4.51 5.96
CA ALA A 84 -4.98 -4.44 4.59
C ALA A 84 -4.00 -5.09 3.61
N MET A 85 -2.70 -4.81 3.75
CA MET A 85 -1.67 -5.41 2.90
C MET A 85 -1.57 -6.92 3.10
N ALA A 86 -1.59 -7.39 4.35
CA ALA A 86 -1.56 -8.81 4.68
C ALA A 86 -2.79 -9.57 4.13
N LEU A 87 -3.98 -8.97 4.15
CA LEU A 87 -5.19 -9.53 3.54
C LEU A 87 -5.02 -9.78 2.04
N ALA A 88 -4.31 -8.88 1.35
CA ALA A 88 -4.02 -9.05 -0.08
C ALA A 88 -2.90 -10.06 -0.33
N ASN A 89 -1.80 -10.00 0.44
CA ASN A 89 -0.67 -10.93 0.32
C ASN A 89 -1.10 -12.40 0.55
N LEU A 90 -2.03 -12.61 1.47
CA LEU A 90 -2.59 -13.92 1.79
C LEU A 90 -3.83 -14.30 0.95
N GLU A 91 -4.20 -13.44 0.00
CA GLU A 91 -5.37 -13.65 -0.88
C GLU A 91 -6.64 -14.05 -0.10
N VAL A 92 -6.90 -13.37 1.04
CA VAL A 92 -7.98 -13.75 1.95
C VAL A 92 -9.34 -13.61 1.30
N ASP A 93 -10.07 -14.74 1.25
CA ASP A 93 -11.44 -14.76 0.75
C ASP A 93 -12.34 -13.80 1.53
N GLY A 94 -13.15 -13.01 0.80
CA GLY A 94 -14.10 -12.08 1.42
C GLY A 94 -13.50 -10.78 1.97
N ALA A 95 -12.18 -10.53 1.77
CA ALA A 95 -11.51 -9.30 2.23
C ALA A 95 -11.97 -8.02 1.50
N VAL A 96 -12.47 -8.14 0.27
CA VAL A 96 -12.79 -6.98 -0.59
C VAL A 96 -13.77 -6.01 0.05
N GLU A 97 -14.90 -6.49 0.55
CA GLU A 97 -15.91 -5.59 1.16
C GLU A 97 -15.46 -4.98 2.50
N PRO A 98 -14.77 -5.71 3.41
CA PRO A 98 -14.08 -5.10 4.54
C PRO A 98 -13.09 -4.00 4.14
N LEU A 99 -12.24 -4.23 3.13
CA LEU A 99 -11.29 -3.23 2.62
C LEU A 99 -11.99 -1.99 2.05
N ARG A 100 -13.08 -2.15 1.28
CA ARG A 100 -13.88 -1.02 0.79
C ARG A 100 -14.48 -0.20 1.93
N ARG A 101 -14.98 -0.85 2.99
CA ARG A 101 -15.47 -0.14 4.19
C ARG A 101 -14.35 0.61 4.90
N ALA A 102 -13.19 -0.02 5.09
CA ALA A 102 -12.03 0.60 5.71
C ALA A 102 -11.56 1.83 4.92
N TYR A 103 -11.55 1.74 3.59
CA TYR A 103 -11.18 2.85 2.71
C TYR A 103 -12.16 4.03 2.86
N ARG A 104 -13.47 3.78 2.80
CA ARG A 104 -14.48 4.82 3.04
C ARG A 104 -14.33 5.48 4.41
N ALA A 105 -14.10 4.67 5.45
CA ALA A 105 -13.86 5.18 6.79
C ALA A 105 -12.60 6.07 6.90
N CYS A 106 -11.55 5.82 6.10
CA CYS A 106 -10.40 6.72 5.99
C CYS A 106 -10.82 8.09 5.45
N LEU A 107 -11.57 8.12 4.35
CA LEU A 107 -12.02 9.37 3.72
C LEU A 107 -12.99 10.13 4.63
N GLU A 108 -13.92 9.44 5.30
CA GLU A 108 -14.85 10.03 6.26
C GLU A 108 -14.16 10.65 7.48
N ARG A 109 -13.01 10.12 7.89
CA ARG A 109 -12.14 10.71 8.92
C ARG A 109 -11.34 11.92 8.42
N GLY A 110 -11.43 12.25 7.14
CA GLY A 110 -10.63 13.30 6.50
C GLY A 110 -9.16 12.92 6.31
N THR A 111 -8.83 11.62 6.30
CA THR A 111 -7.47 11.16 6.01
C THR A 111 -7.15 11.45 4.53
N PRO A 112 -6.09 12.23 4.24
CA PRO A 112 -5.71 12.52 2.86
C PRO A 112 -5.42 11.23 2.07
N PRO A 113 -5.86 11.13 0.81
CA PRO A 113 -5.69 9.94 -0.02
C PRO A 113 -4.23 9.54 -0.30
N ASP A 114 -3.29 10.47 -0.19
CA ASP A 114 -1.85 10.26 -0.36
C ASP A 114 -1.17 9.68 0.90
N TRP A 115 -1.86 9.59 2.02
CA TRP A 115 -1.31 8.98 3.23
C TRP A 115 -1.17 7.46 3.08
N THR A 116 -0.31 6.87 3.92
CA THR A 116 0.07 5.46 3.85
C THR A 116 -1.11 4.51 4.03
N GLU A 117 -1.99 4.77 5.00
CA GLU A 117 -3.16 3.93 5.28
C GLU A 117 -4.10 3.81 4.06
N PRO A 118 -4.66 4.91 3.49
CA PRO A 118 -5.51 4.78 2.31
C PRO A 118 -4.73 4.25 1.10
N GLY A 119 -3.44 4.56 0.98
CA GLY A 119 -2.55 4.01 -0.04
C GLY A 119 -2.43 2.50 0.03
N GLY A 120 -2.16 1.95 1.22
CA GLY A 120 -2.07 0.52 1.48
C GLY A 120 -3.39 -0.22 1.20
N ILE A 121 -4.53 0.37 1.60
CA ILE A 121 -5.85 -0.21 1.32
C ILE A 121 -6.15 -0.22 -0.18
N ARG A 122 -5.85 0.86 -0.93
CA ARG A 122 -6.00 0.87 -2.39
C ARG A 122 -5.11 -0.17 -3.06
N TRP A 123 -3.86 -0.29 -2.60
CA TRP A 123 -2.95 -1.31 -3.09
C TRP A 123 -3.54 -2.71 -2.89
N ALA A 124 -4.06 -3.00 -1.70
CA ALA A 124 -4.70 -4.28 -1.39
C ALA A 124 -5.91 -4.57 -2.30
N LEU A 125 -6.78 -3.58 -2.52
CA LEU A 125 -7.91 -3.70 -3.45
C LEU A 125 -7.47 -3.96 -4.90
N ASN A 126 -6.37 -3.33 -5.35
CA ASN A 126 -5.79 -3.57 -6.66
C ASN A 126 -5.23 -5.00 -6.77
N ALA A 127 -4.47 -5.44 -5.77
CA ALA A 127 -3.87 -6.78 -5.74
C ALA A 127 -4.92 -7.89 -5.76
N LEU A 128 -6.05 -7.68 -5.08
CA LEU A 128 -7.21 -8.59 -5.11
C LEU A 128 -8.10 -8.44 -6.36
N GLY A 129 -7.72 -7.62 -7.34
CA GLY A 129 -8.50 -7.38 -8.56
C GLY A 129 -9.85 -6.67 -8.35
N ALA A 130 -10.07 -6.14 -7.15
CA ALA A 130 -11.32 -5.46 -6.78
C ALA A 130 -11.36 -3.98 -7.20
N ARG A 131 -10.22 -3.42 -7.57
CA ARG A 131 -10.03 -2.09 -8.14
C ARG A 131 -9.02 -2.22 -9.28
N THR A 132 -9.38 -1.72 -10.45
CA THR A 132 -8.47 -1.65 -11.59
C THR A 132 -8.29 -0.17 -11.96
N PRO A 133 -7.12 0.42 -11.69
CA PRO A 133 -6.85 1.79 -12.10
C PRO A 133 -7.01 1.94 -13.62
N VAL A 134 -7.78 2.92 -14.05
CA VAL A 134 -7.91 3.20 -15.48
C VAL A 134 -6.61 3.81 -15.98
N VAL A 135 -5.99 3.20 -16.98
CA VAL A 135 -4.81 3.75 -17.65
C VAL A 135 -5.27 4.46 -18.91
N PRO A 136 -5.07 5.79 -19.04
CA PRO A 136 -5.49 6.54 -20.23
C PRO A 136 -4.84 6.03 -21.52
N PRO A 137 -5.45 6.29 -22.68
CA PRO A 137 -5.05 5.64 -23.94
C PRO A 137 -3.61 5.91 -24.37
N LEU A 138 -3.09 7.13 -24.18
CA LEU A 138 -1.70 7.46 -24.52
C LEU A 138 -0.74 6.78 -23.55
N ALA A 139 -1.01 6.89 -22.25
CA ALA A 139 -0.23 6.25 -21.22
C ALA A 139 -0.18 4.72 -21.42
N ALA A 140 -1.32 4.09 -21.75
CA ALA A 140 -1.39 2.66 -22.04
C ALA A 140 -0.52 2.26 -23.25
N ARG A 141 -0.55 3.03 -24.36
CA ARG A 141 0.31 2.79 -25.51
C ARG A 141 1.80 2.92 -25.19
N LEU A 142 2.17 3.98 -24.46
CA LEU A 142 3.56 4.20 -24.05
C LEU A 142 4.05 3.10 -23.11
N ARG A 143 3.19 2.60 -22.22
CA ARG A 143 3.48 1.47 -21.36
C ARG A 143 3.74 0.20 -22.14
N SER A 144 2.86 -0.12 -23.09
CA SER A 144 2.99 -1.31 -23.96
C SER A 144 4.28 -1.26 -24.79
N ALA A 145 4.65 -0.08 -25.29
CA ALA A 145 5.89 0.11 -26.04
C ALA A 145 7.16 -0.10 -25.21
N ALA A 146 7.10 0.17 -23.90
CA ALA A 146 8.21 -0.06 -22.98
C ALA A 146 8.46 -1.54 -22.65
N GLY A 147 7.51 -2.43 -22.97
CA GLY A 147 7.58 -3.86 -22.70
C GLY A 147 6.88 -4.29 -21.41
N ALA A 148 6.43 -5.55 -21.39
CA ALA A 148 5.60 -6.10 -20.30
C ALA A 148 6.34 -6.15 -18.94
N GLU A 149 7.66 -6.29 -18.95
CA GLU A 149 8.49 -6.38 -17.72
C GLU A 149 8.97 -5.02 -17.22
N SER A 150 8.61 -3.91 -17.89
CA SER A 150 9.02 -2.58 -17.47
C SER A 150 8.39 -2.20 -16.12
N PRO A 151 9.15 -1.65 -15.15
CA PRO A 151 8.62 -1.23 -13.85
C PRO A 151 7.73 0.02 -13.94
N GLY A 152 7.70 0.72 -15.07
CA GLY A 152 6.96 1.94 -15.28
C GLY A 152 7.02 2.41 -16.73
N TRP A 153 6.86 3.69 -16.94
CA TRP A 153 7.08 4.35 -18.21
C TRP A 153 8.53 4.84 -18.31
N PRO A 154 9.19 4.75 -19.48
CA PRO A 154 10.48 5.42 -19.67
C PRO A 154 10.37 6.88 -19.27
N VAL A 155 11.34 7.39 -18.52
CA VAL A 155 11.29 8.77 -17.99
C VAL A 155 11.14 9.82 -19.08
N ALA A 156 11.64 9.53 -20.29
CA ALA A 156 11.47 10.40 -21.46
C ALA A 156 9.99 10.62 -21.86
N HIS A 157 9.08 9.77 -21.42
CA HIS A 157 7.64 9.88 -21.66
C HIS A 157 6.84 10.41 -20.47
N LEU A 158 7.50 10.68 -19.33
CA LEU A 158 6.82 11.04 -18.09
C LEU A 158 5.91 12.26 -18.23
N THR A 159 6.38 13.33 -18.86
CA THR A 159 5.58 14.54 -19.15
C THR A 159 4.32 14.23 -19.93
N ALA A 160 4.40 13.36 -20.95
CA ALA A 160 3.24 12.98 -21.74
C ALA A 160 2.25 12.12 -20.92
N VAL A 161 2.75 11.24 -20.07
CA VAL A 161 1.93 10.42 -19.17
C VAL A 161 1.22 11.27 -18.12
N ILE A 162 1.93 12.22 -17.50
CA ILE A 162 1.35 13.16 -16.52
C ILE A 162 0.20 13.94 -17.14
N ASN A 163 0.39 14.47 -18.35
CA ASN A 163 -0.66 15.21 -19.04
C ASN A 163 -1.85 14.31 -19.39
N ASP A 164 -1.60 13.10 -19.90
CA ASP A 164 -2.67 12.17 -20.27
C ASP A 164 -3.51 11.74 -19.06
N LEU A 165 -2.87 11.51 -17.90
CA LEU A 165 -3.56 11.23 -16.63
C LEU A 165 -4.46 12.41 -16.22
N ALA A 166 -3.91 13.61 -16.16
CA ALA A 166 -4.66 14.80 -15.76
C ALA A 166 -5.80 15.16 -16.76
N ASP A 167 -5.56 15.03 -18.06
CA ASP A 167 -6.59 15.25 -19.10
C ASP A 167 -7.73 14.22 -19.02
N HIS A 168 -7.53 13.08 -18.35
CA HIS A 168 -8.55 12.07 -18.06
C HIS A 168 -9.10 12.16 -16.63
N ASP A 169 -8.99 13.32 -15.99
CA ASP A 169 -9.56 13.60 -14.66
C ASP A 169 -8.95 12.72 -13.55
N GLN A 170 -7.67 12.34 -13.70
CA GLN A 170 -6.92 11.53 -12.73
C GLN A 170 -5.92 12.37 -11.96
N LEU A 171 -5.96 12.26 -10.63
CA LEU A 171 -5.11 13.02 -9.73
C LEU A 171 -3.84 12.22 -9.41
N ILE A 172 -2.68 12.76 -9.77
CA ILE A 172 -1.39 12.15 -9.47
C ILE A 172 -1.03 12.45 -8.01
N LEU A 173 -0.65 11.42 -7.25
CA LEU A 173 -0.27 11.54 -5.85
C LEU A 173 1.24 11.71 -5.68
N TYR A 174 2.00 10.92 -6.42
CA TYR A 174 3.47 10.93 -6.42
C TYR A 174 4.01 10.16 -7.63
N SER A 175 5.31 10.25 -7.88
CA SER A 175 6.01 9.40 -8.85
C SER A 175 7.17 8.66 -8.19
N GLN A 176 7.31 7.38 -8.50
CA GLN A 176 8.47 6.57 -8.12
C GLN A 176 9.38 6.40 -9.32
N PHE A 177 10.69 6.47 -9.10
CA PHE A 177 11.70 6.29 -10.14
C PHE A 177 12.49 5.02 -9.91
N TRP A 178 12.67 4.27 -11.00
CA TRP A 178 13.34 2.98 -11.00
C TRP A 178 14.42 2.94 -12.07
N LYS A 179 15.54 2.28 -11.76
CA LYS A 179 16.60 1.99 -12.72
C LYS A 179 16.66 0.49 -12.98
N VAL A 180 16.74 0.10 -14.25
CA VAL A 180 16.88 -1.30 -14.66
C VAL A 180 18.31 -1.55 -15.15
N GLU A 181 19.00 -2.54 -14.53
CA GLU A 181 20.34 -2.99 -14.90
C GLU A 181 20.32 -4.51 -15.11
N GLY A 182 20.27 -4.92 -16.37
CA GLY A 182 20.09 -6.33 -16.73
C GLY A 182 18.77 -6.87 -16.23
N LYS A 183 18.78 -7.85 -15.30
CA LYS A 183 17.56 -8.42 -14.68
C LYS A 183 17.20 -7.80 -13.33
N LYS A 184 17.94 -6.78 -12.89
CA LYS A 184 17.70 -6.16 -11.57
C LYS A 184 17.04 -4.81 -11.74
N THR A 185 16.10 -4.50 -10.85
CA THR A 185 15.40 -3.22 -10.77
C THR A 185 15.70 -2.58 -9.41
N TYR A 186 16.10 -1.32 -9.42
CA TYR A 186 16.45 -0.56 -8.24
C TYR A 186 15.57 0.67 -8.13
N GLY A 187 14.99 0.93 -6.95
CA GLY A 187 14.39 2.22 -6.63
C GLY A 187 15.48 3.29 -6.54
N ILE A 188 15.29 4.42 -7.22
CA ILE A 188 16.24 5.53 -7.21
C ILE A 188 15.74 6.63 -6.26
N SER A 189 14.49 7.06 -6.45
CA SER A 189 13.86 8.14 -5.70
C SER A 189 12.34 8.07 -5.85
N ALA A 190 11.66 8.87 -5.06
CA ALA A 190 10.23 9.17 -5.22
C ALA A 190 10.02 10.68 -5.08
N THR A 191 9.03 11.21 -5.76
CA THR A 191 8.63 12.62 -5.71
C THR A 191 7.17 12.73 -5.31
N GLY A 192 6.69 13.93 -5.01
CA GLY A 192 5.31 14.16 -4.58
C GLY A 192 5.09 14.02 -3.07
N LEU A 193 6.07 13.52 -2.33
CA LEU A 193 5.96 13.33 -0.88
C LEU A 193 5.97 14.64 -0.07
N GLN A 194 6.23 15.77 -0.72
CA GLN A 194 6.31 17.09 -0.10
C GLN A 194 5.19 18.04 -0.56
N TRP A 195 4.24 17.54 -1.34
CA TRP A 195 3.13 18.36 -1.80
C TRP A 195 2.07 18.46 -0.72
N GLU A 196 1.64 19.67 -0.43
CA GLU A 196 0.51 19.92 0.46
C GLU A 196 -0.68 20.35 -0.42
N LEU A 197 -1.44 19.37 -0.92
CA LEU A 197 -2.69 19.65 -1.61
C LEU A 197 -3.76 20.08 -0.60
N ASP A 198 -4.53 21.09 -0.95
CA ASP A 198 -5.72 21.46 -0.18
C ASP A 198 -6.87 20.49 -0.52
N TRP A 199 -6.94 19.38 0.21
CA TRP A 199 -7.93 18.33 0.00
C TRP A 199 -9.39 18.79 0.17
N THR A 200 -9.63 20.04 0.61
CA THR A 200 -10.96 20.66 0.64
C THR A 200 -11.31 21.36 -0.67
N ALA A 201 -10.36 21.51 -1.56
CA ALA A 201 -10.57 22.16 -2.85
C ALA A 201 -11.42 21.29 -3.80
N PRO A 202 -12.08 21.89 -4.82
CA PRO A 202 -12.74 21.12 -5.86
C PRO A 202 -11.78 20.18 -6.59
N TRP A 203 -12.28 19.01 -6.99
CA TRP A 203 -11.48 17.97 -7.64
C TRP A 203 -10.67 18.46 -8.85
N GLU A 204 -11.28 19.26 -9.70
CA GLU A 204 -10.63 19.81 -10.90
C GLU A 204 -9.40 20.67 -10.55
N ARG A 205 -9.49 21.42 -9.44
CA ARG A 205 -8.37 22.19 -8.93
C ARG A 205 -7.27 21.30 -8.38
N LEU A 206 -7.61 20.25 -7.65
CA LEU A 206 -6.65 19.28 -7.13
C LEU A 206 -5.89 18.60 -8.27
N VAL A 207 -6.59 18.17 -9.33
CA VAL A 207 -5.98 17.55 -10.52
C VAL A 207 -4.98 18.50 -11.18
N GLU A 208 -5.35 19.76 -11.39
CA GLU A 208 -4.48 20.75 -12.07
C GLU A 208 -3.29 21.16 -11.20
N GLU A 209 -3.47 21.25 -9.90
CA GLU A 209 -2.40 21.53 -8.95
C GLU A 209 -1.40 20.36 -8.90
N ALA A 210 -1.88 19.14 -8.78
CA ALA A 210 -1.07 17.93 -8.82
C ALA A 210 -0.33 17.78 -10.16
N ARG A 211 -0.99 18.10 -11.29
CA ARG A 211 -0.37 18.16 -12.62
C ARG A 211 0.81 19.13 -12.65
N THR A 212 0.60 20.34 -12.14
CA THR A 212 1.62 21.39 -12.12
C THR A 212 2.87 20.94 -11.34
N TRP A 213 2.68 20.40 -10.14
CA TRP A 213 3.77 19.89 -9.31
C TRP A 213 4.48 18.71 -9.98
N SER A 214 3.71 17.75 -10.52
CA SER A 214 4.27 16.57 -11.20
C SER A 214 5.12 16.98 -12.43
N LEU A 215 4.73 18.01 -13.18
CA LEU A 215 5.50 18.49 -14.32
C LEU A 215 6.79 19.18 -13.90
N LEU A 216 6.78 19.94 -12.80
CA LEU A 216 8.00 20.54 -12.24
C LEU A 216 8.99 19.47 -11.81
N GLU A 217 8.53 18.44 -11.12
CA GLU A 217 9.38 17.33 -10.70
C GLU A 217 9.86 16.44 -11.86
N ALA A 218 9.02 16.27 -12.89
CA ALA A 218 9.43 15.56 -14.11
C ALA A 218 10.58 16.26 -14.84
N ALA A 219 10.69 17.59 -14.72
CA ALA A 219 11.79 18.34 -15.30
C ALA A 219 13.14 18.10 -14.58
N GLU A 220 13.09 17.71 -13.31
CA GLU A 220 14.24 17.36 -12.47
C GLU A 220 14.46 15.85 -12.35
N ALA A 221 13.64 15.05 -13.04
CA ALA A 221 13.70 13.59 -12.97
C ALA A 221 15.06 13.03 -13.39
N PRO A 222 15.52 11.91 -12.78
CA PRO A 222 16.76 11.25 -13.18
C PRO A 222 16.76 10.90 -14.66
N ALA A 223 17.78 11.34 -15.40
CA ALA A 223 17.92 11.06 -16.83
C ALA A 223 18.55 9.67 -17.07
N GLY A 224 18.18 8.99 -18.15
CA GLY A 224 18.82 7.75 -18.59
C GLY A 224 17.89 6.85 -19.39
N GLU A 225 18.44 6.07 -20.31
CA GLU A 225 17.68 5.15 -21.17
C GLU A 225 17.01 4.01 -20.37
N ASN A 226 17.61 3.62 -19.23
CA ASN A 226 17.12 2.55 -18.36
C ASN A 226 16.43 3.08 -17.11
N VAL A 227 15.99 4.34 -17.13
CA VAL A 227 15.25 4.96 -16.02
C VAL A 227 13.77 4.99 -16.38
N PHE A 228 12.97 4.54 -15.43
CA PHE A 228 11.52 4.43 -15.53
C PHE A 228 10.86 5.19 -14.40
N ALA A 229 9.73 5.80 -14.69
CA ALA A 229 8.87 6.46 -13.72
C ALA A 229 7.54 5.70 -13.59
N TYR A 230 7.03 5.62 -12.39
CA TYR A 230 5.68 5.10 -12.11
C TYR A 230 4.91 6.15 -11.32
N PRO A 231 4.14 7.02 -11.98
CA PRO A 231 3.21 7.89 -11.29
C PRO A 231 2.11 7.04 -10.64
N ALA A 232 1.84 7.31 -9.38
CA ALA A 232 0.69 6.77 -8.66
C ALA A 232 -0.44 7.79 -8.74
N TRP A 233 -1.65 7.34 -9.05
CA TRP A 233 -2.81 8.21 -9.21
C TRP A 233 -4.07 7.62 -8.61
N ILE A 234 -5.05 8.47 -8.42
CA ILE A 234 -6.41 8.10 -8.03
C ILE A 234 -7.41 8.69 -9.01
N ASP A 235 -8.54 8.01 -9.16
CA ASP A 235 -9.70 8.49 -9.88
C ASP A 235 -10.63 9.28 -8.92
N ARG A 236 -11.52 10.10 -9.46
CA ARG A 236 -12.50 10.86 -8.67
C ARG A 236 -13.32 9.95 -7.73
N SER A 237 -13.66 8.76 -8.17
CA SER A 237 -14.39 7.76 -7.38
C SER A 237 -13.60 7.22 -6.17
N ASP A 238 -12.29 7.36 -6.17
CA ASP A 238 -11.45 7.02 -5.01
C ASP A 238 -11.43 8.13 -3.95
N PHE A 239 -11.84 9.34 -4.30
CA PHE A 239 -11.86 10.52 -3.43
C PHE A 239 -13.26 10.82 -2.88
N GLN A 240 -14.29 10.52 -3.64
CA GLN A 240 -15.68 10.69 -3.24
C GLN A 240 -16.34 9.31 -3.15
N PRO A 241 -16.50 8.74 -1.94
CA PRO A 241 -17.12 7.44 -1.74
C PRO A 241 -18.60 7.39 -2.10
#